data_dc607c1b4cae0112c8c328f9306aca20
#
_entry.id   dc607c1b4cae0112c8c328f9306aca20
#
_cell.length_a   1.000
_cell.length_b   1.000
_cell.length_c   1.000
_cell.angle_alpha   90.00
_cell.angle_beta   90.00
_cell.angle_gamma   90.00
#
_symmetry.space_group_name_H-M   'P 1'
#
loop_
_entity.id
_entity.type
_entity.pdbx_description
1 polymer ?
#
loop_
_entity_poly.entity_id
_entity_poly.type
_entity_poly.pdbx_seq_one_letter_code
_entity_poly.pdbx_strand_id
1 'polypeptide(L)'
;MATLEARNLTKNFGSTRVLRQVNLDVSDGEFIVLLGPSGCGKSTLLNMIAGLESVDEGDIRIDDYVVNKVEPKDRNIAMVFQSYALYPAMTVRENIIFGLKQRKVSKEQTEKSLNHFSKMLQVDQLLDRKPAQLSGGQRQRVAMGRALVREPQI
;
A
#
# COMPACT_ATOMS: atom_id res chain seq x y z
N MET A 1 -10.01 11.50 -1.94
CA MET A 1 -8.59 11.28 -1.66
C MET A 1 -8.29 11.98 -0.35
N ALA A 2 -7.12 11.88 0.21
CA ALA A 2 -6.83 12.41 1.55
C ALA A 2 -5.52 13.20 1.55
N THR A 3 -5.34 14.10 2.50
CA THR A 3 -4.05 14.74 2.78
C THR A 3 -3.20 13.85 3.68
N LEU A 4 -1.86 13.95 3.55
CA LEU A 4 -0.93 13.25 4.43
C LEU A 4 0.08 14.27 4.98
N GLU A 5 0.21 14.31 6.29
CA GLU A 5 1.24 15.10 6.96
C GLU A 5 2.14 14.20 7.80
N ALA A 6 3.43 14.45 7.72
CA ALA A 6 4.42 13.91 8.64
C ALA A 6 5.14 15.08 9.31
N ARG A 7 5.25 15.07 10.63
CA ARG A 7 5.88 16.13 11.43
C ARG A 7 6.95 15.57 12.34
N ASN A 8 8.18 16.04 12.13
CA ASN A 8 9.36 15.69 12.96
C ASN A 8 9.55 14.18 13.14
N LEU A 9 9.26 13.39 12.10
CA LEU A 9 9.35 11.94 12.18
C LEU A 9 10.78 11.47 12.44
N THR A 10 10.96 10.77 13.53
CA THR A 10 12.22 10.13 13.92
C THR A 10 12.01 8.62 14.03
N LYS A 11 13.00 7.86 13.52
CA LYS A 11 13.03 6.41 13.66
C LYS A 11 14.44 5.92 13.94
N ASN A 12 14.56 5.11 14.98
CA ASN A 12 15.79 4.45 15.38
C ASN A 12 15.64 2.93 15.28
N PHE A 13 16.67 2.24 14.84
CA PHE A 13 16.82 0.79 14.93
C PHE A 13 18.04 0.49 15.78
N GLY A 14 17.82 0.14 17.04
CA GLY A 14 18.89 0.06 18.04
C GLY A 14 19.60 1.41 18.19
N SER A 15 20.91 1.43 17.98
CA SER A 15 21.72 2.67 18.04
C SER A 15 21.72 3.49 16.74
N THR A 16 21.13 2.96 15.67
CA THR A 16 21.16 3.62 14.35
C THR A 16 19.91 4.47 14.14
N ARG A 17 20.08 5.80 14.01
CA ARG A 17 19.01 6.73 13.65
C ARG A 17 18.85 6.77 12.13
N VAL A 18 17.75 6.20 11.64
CA VAL A 18 17.43 6.07 10.20
C VAL A 18 16.67 7.27 9.68
N LEU A 19 15.68 7.76 10.41
CA LEU A 19 14.96 9.01 10.10
C LEU A 19 15.27 10.06 11.18
N ARG A 20 15.50 11.31 10.74
CA ARG A 20 15.90 12.42 11.62
C ARG A 20 14.98 13.62 11.38
N GLN A 21 13.92 13.74 12.19
CA GLN A 21 12.97 14.85 12.13
C GLN A 21 12.44 15.15 10.71
N VAL A 22 12.06 14.10 9.99
CA VAL A 22 11.55 14.22 8.62
C VAL A 22 10.19 14.89 8.64
N ASN A 23 10.01 15.88 7.78
CA ASN A 23 8.73 16.54 7.55
C ASN A 23 8.31 16.31 6.11
N LEU A 24 7.02 16.03 5.89
CA LEU A 24 6.42 15.80 4.58
C LEU A 24 4.97 16.29 4.62
N ASP A 25 4.60 17.08 3.65
CA ASP A 25 3.23 17.51 3.39
C ASP A 25 2.81 17.04 2.01
N VAL A 26 1.70 16.35 1.92
CA VAL A 26 1.12 15.85 0.67
C VAL A 26 -0.32 16.31 0.59
N SER A 27 -0.60 17.09 -0.42
CA SER A 27 -1.95 17.60 -0.70
C SER A 27 -2.83 16.51 -1.33
N ASP A 28 -4.14 16.69 -1.26
CA ASP A 28 -5.08 15.79 -1.92
C ASP A 28 -4.80 15.71 -3.43
N GLY A 29 -4.68 14.49 -3.95
CA GLY A 29 -4.38 14.21 -5.35
C GLY A 29 -2.92 14.44 -5.78
N GLU A 30 -2.04 14.81 -4.87
CA GLU A 30 -0.63 15.03 -5.17
C GLU A 30 0.12 13.70 -5.40
N PHE A 31 1.06 13.71 -6.35
CA PHE A 31 1.96 12.60 -6.63
C PHE A 31 3.36 12.92 -6.11
N ILE A 32 3.81 12.19 -5.10
CA ILE A 32 5.12 12.39 -4.47
C ILE A 32 6.11 11.30 -4.89
N VAL A 33 7.34 11.71 -5.21
CA VAL A 33 8.46 10.82 -5.50
C VAL A 33 9.56 11.00 -4.45
N LEU A 34 9.89 9.92 -3.74
CA LEU A 34 11.00 9.90 -2.78
C LEU A 34 12.29 9.48 -3.48
N LEU A 35 13.24 10.40 -3.60
CA LEU A 35 14.56 10.15 -4.21
C LEU A 35 15.64 10.05 -3.12
N GLY A 36 16.64 9.23 -3.38
CA GLY A 36 17.80 9.08 -2.49
C GLY A 36 18.48 7.72 -2.62
N PRO A 37 19.71 7.58 -2.10
CA PRO A 37 20.49 6.34 -2.16
C PRO A 37 19.82 5.19 -1.41
N SER A 38 20.29 3.96 -1.66
CA SER A 38 19.84 2.79 -0.89
C SER A 38 20.16 2.98 0.59
N GLY A 39 19.24 2.59 1.47
CA GLY A 39 19.43 2.69 2.92
C GLY A 39 19.17 4.06 3.55
N CYS A 40 18.78 5.10 2.79
CA CYS A 40 18.52 6.44 3.35
C CYS A 40 17.15 6.58 4.05
N GLY A 41 16.39 5.49 4.25
CA GLY A 41 15.14 5.52 5.03
C GLY A 41 13.84 5.62 4.24
N LYS A 42 13.85 5.65 2.89
CA LYS A 42 12.62 5.76 2.07
C LYS A 42 11.57 4.68 2.41
N SER A 43 11.99 3.43 2.43
CA SER A 43 11.11 2.30 2.77
C SER A 43 10.63 2.36 4.23
N THR A 44 11.49 2.83 5.13
CA THR A 44 11.13 3.04 6.54
C THR A 44 10.03 4.08 6.67
N LEU A 45 10.16 5.22 5.96
CA LEU A 45 9.13 6.27 5.94
C LEU A 45 7.80 5.73 5.40
N LEU A 46 7.82 5.02 4.26
CA LEU A 46 6.62 4.41 3.68
C LEU A 46 5.98 3.38 4.63
N ASN A 47 6.79 2.55 5.29
CA ASN A 47 6.30 1.57 6.27
C ASN A 47 5.67 2.25 7.49
N MET A 48 6.23 3.37 7.97
CA MET A 48 5.66 4.15 9.07
C MET A 48 4.31 4.77 8.65
N ILE A 49 4.22 5.33 7.45
CA ILE A 49 2.97 5.86 6.90
C ILE A 49 1.92 4.74 6.80
N ALA A 50 2.30 3.57 6.30
CA ALA A 50 1.41 2.42 6.20
C ALA A 50 1.07 1.76 7.56
N GLY A 51 1.76 2.14 8.66
CA GLY A 51 1.58 1.55 9.98
C GLY A 51 2.24 0.19 10.18
N LEU A 52 3.11 -0.20 9.26
CA LEU A 52 3.91 -1.43 9.35
C LEU A 52 5.14 -1.27 10.22
N GLU A 53 5.51 -0.02 10.54
CA GLU A 53 6.60 0.35 11.41
C GLU A 53 6.13 1.44 12.38
N SER A 54 6.54 1.35 13.64
CA SER A 54 6.19 2.32 14.67
C SER A 54 6.94 3.64 14.50
N VAL A 55 6.32 4.74 14.90
CA VAL A 55 6.93 6.06 15.03
C VAL A 55 7.58 6.17 16.41
N ASP A 56 8.85 6.57 16.48
CA ASP A 56 9.52 6.79 17.77
C ASP A 56 9.25 8.22 18.28
N GLU A 57 9.36 9.23 17.38
CA GLU A 57 9.03 10.62 17.69
C GLU A 57 8.35 11.27 16.49
N GLY A 58 7.51 12.27 16.76
CA GLY A 58 6.75 13.00 15.75
C GLY A 58 5.39 12.36 15.46
N ASP A 59 4.66 12.92 14.50
CA ASP A 59 3.31 12.51 14.18
C ASP A 59 3.13 12.27 12.67
N ILE A 60 2.28 11.29 12.36
CA ILE A 60 1.71 11.08 11.02
C ILE A 60 0.22 11.38 11.11
N ARG A 61 -0.26 12.24 10.22
CA ARG A 61 -1.69 12.56 10.08
C ARG A 61 -2.18 12.17 8.69
N ILE A 62 -3.38 11.64 8.66
CA ILE A 62 -4.17 11.44 7.44
C ILE A 62 -5.43 12.28 7.64
N ASP A 63 -5.61 13.27 6.79
CA ASP A 63 -6.56 14.36 7.01
C ASP A 63 -6.33 14.99 8.42
N ASP A 64 -7.35 15.11 9.23
CA ASP A 64 -7.26 15.70 10.56
C ASP A 64 -6.87 14.67 11.67
N TYR A 65 -6.64 13.41 11.32
CA TYR A 65 -6.46 12.34 12.30
C TYR A 65 -4.99 11.91 12.45
N VAL A 66 -4.47 11.91 13.68
CA VAL A 66 -3.17 11.32 13.99
C VAL A 66 -3.30 9.80 13.95
N VAL A 67 -2.48 9.16 13.09
CA VAL A 67 -2.58 7.71 12.84
C VAL A 67 -1.44 6.90 13.45
N ASN A 68 -0.58 7.47 14.28
CA ASN A 68 0.58 6.78 14.87
C ASN A 68 0.22 5.44 15.54
N LYS A 69 -0.94 5.39 16.21
CA LYS A 69 -1.43 4.20 16.94
C LYS A 69 -2.54 3.44 16.20
N VAL A 70 -2.90 3.87 14.99
CA VAL A 70 -3.92 3.21 14.17
C VAL A 70 -3.29 2.03 13.45
N GLU A 71 -3.93 0.86 13.53
CA GLU A 71 -3.45 -0.34 12.86
C GLU A 71 -3.47 -0.17 11.32
N PRO A 72 -2.56 -0.84 10.57
CA PRO A 72 -2.48 -0.73 9.11
C PRO A 72 -3.81 -0.97 8.38
N LYS A 73 -4.61 -1.92 8.88
CA LYS A 73 -5.91 -2.28 8.27
C LYS A 73 -6.93 -1.15 8.31
N ASP A 74 -6.80 -0.25 9.31
CA ASP A 74 -7.77 0.81 9.63
C ASP A 74 -7.33 2.19 9.09
N ARG A 75 -6.12 2.32 8.52
CA ARG A 75 -5.61 3.58 7.93
C ARG A 75 -6.18 3.90 6.54
N ASN A 76 -6.93 3.00 5.94
CA ASN A 76 -7.45 3.11 4.56
C ASN A 76 -6.38 3.43 3.49
N ILE A 77 -5.18 2.90 3.68
CA ILE A 77 -4.02 2.99 2.79
C ILE A 77 -3.85 1.68 2.02
N ALA A 78 -3.33 1.75 0.80
CA ALA A 78 -2.82 0.59 0.09
C ALA A 78 -1.33 0.73 -0.20
N MET A 79 -0.61 -0.37 -0.09
CA MET A 79 0.83 -0.43 -0.36
C MET A 79 1.15 -1.55 -1.34
N VAL A 80 1.97 -1.23 -2.34
CA VAL A 80 2.56 -2.20 -3.26
C VAL A 80 4.02 -2.38 -2.88
N PHE A 81 4.37 -3.58 -2.41
CA PHE A 81 5.73 -3.92 -2.00
C PHE A 81 6.64 -4.16 -3.20
N GLN A 82 7.94 -3.94 -3.04
CA GLN A 82 8.95 -4.21 -4.06
C GLN A 82 8.97 -5.70 -4.49
N SER A 83 8.71 -6.61 -3.57
CA SER A 83 8.57 -8.05 -3.83
C SER A 83 7.20 -8.45 -4.38
N TYR A 84 6.31 -7.47 -4.58
CA TYR A 84 4.88 -7.64 -4.93
C TYR A 84 4.05 -8.34 -3.85
N ALA A 85 4.64 -9.16 -2.99
CA ALA A 85 4.02 -9.88 -1.87
C ALA A 85 2.71 -10.61 -2.25
N LEU A 86 2.62 -11.19 -3.46
CA LEU A 86 1.46 -11.96 -3.89
C LEU A 86 1.40 -13.30 -3.12
N TYR A 87 0.19 -13.73 -2.81
CA TYR A 87 -0.07 -15.04 -2.22
C TYR A 87 0.18 -16.14 -3.25
N PRO A 88 1.23 -16.97 -3.11
CA PRO A 88 1.68 -17.86 -4.18
C PRO A 88 0.71 -19.02 -4.46
N ALA A 89 -0.06 -19.44 -3.46
CA ALA A 89 -1.06 -20.48 -3.60
C ALA A 89 -2.36 -20.03 -4.27
N MET A 90 -2.61 -18.74 -4.30
CA MET A 90 -3.83 -18.11 -4.83
C MET A 90 -3.66 -17.76 -6.32
N THR A 91 -4.76 -17.82 -7.07
CA THR A 91 -4.85 -17.30 -8.44
C THR A 91 -4.75 -15.76 -8.45
N VAL A 92 -4.60 -15.17 -9.64
CA VAL A 92 -4.67 -13.71 -9.85
C VAL A 92 -5.98 -13.16 -9.33
N ARG A 93 -7.12 -13.78 -9.70
CA ARG A 93 -8.46 -13.45 -9.22
C ARG A 93 -8.48 -13.39 -7.69
N GLU A 94 -8.05 -14.47 -7.04
CA GLU A 94 -8.07 -14.58 -5.59
C GLU A 94 -7.17 -13.56 -4.90
N ASN A 95 -5.98 -13.29 -5.46
CA ASN A 95 -5.08 -12.25 -4.97
C ASN A 95 -5.75 -10.87 -5.00
N ILE A 96 -6.36 -10.50 -6.12
CA ILE A 96 -7.00 -9.18 -6.28
C ILE A 96 -8.15 -9.01 -5.30
N ILE A 97 -9.07 -9.98 -5.22
CA ILE A 97 -10.29 -9.84 -4.40
C ILE A 97 -10.10 -10.20 -2.92
N PHE A 98 -8.90 -10.62 -2.50
CA PHE A 98 -8.66 -11.06 -1.13
C PHE A 98 -9.11 -10.05 -0.07
N GLY A 99 -8.73 -8.78 -0.24
CA GLY A 99 -9.10 -7.72 0.69
C GLY A 99 -10.61 -7.45 0.76
N LEU A 100 -11.33 -7.58 -0.36
CA LEU A 100 -12.78 -7.42 -0.41
C LEU A 100 -13.50 -8.57 0.32
N LYS A 101 -13.01 -9.80 0.15
CA LYS A 101 -13.53 -10.97 0.88
C LYS A 101 -13.37 -10.81 2.39
N GLN A 102 -12.21 -10.34 2.86
CA GLN A 102 -11.98 -10.09 4.29
C GLN A 102 -12.93 -9.02 4.86
N ARG A 103 -13.26 -8.02 4.06
CA ARG A 103 -14.23 -6.97 4.42
C ARG A 103 -15.69 -7.40 4.25
N LYS A 104 -15.95 -8.65 3.84
CA LYS A 104 -17.30 -9.21 3.59
C LYS A 104 -18.11 -8.40 2.58
N VAL A 105 -17.45 -7.83 1.57
CA VAL A 105 -18.11 -7.13 0.45
C VAL A 105 -18.96 -8.13 -0.32
N SER A 106 -20.13 -7.71 -0.81
CA SER A 106 -21.04 -8.58 -1.56
C SER A 106 -20.36 -9.19 -2.80
N LYS A 107 -20.80 -10.38 -3.20
CA LYS A 107 -20.27 -11.08 -4.37
C LYS A 107 -20.42 -10.24 -5.65
N GLU A 108 -21.56 -9.59 -5.83
CA GLU A 108 -21.82 -8.73 -6.98
C GLU A 108 -20.84 -7.57 -7.07
N GLN A 109 -20.67 -6.83 -5.97
CA GLN A 109 -19.72 -5.71 -5.90
C GLN A 109 -18.28 -6.16 -6.09
N THR A 110 -17.91 -7.32 -5.52
CA THR A 110 -16.57 -7.92 -5.68
C THR A 110 -16.28 -8.23 -7.14
N GLU A 111 -17.22 -8.86 -7.87
CA GLU A 111 -17.03 -9.18 -9.29
C GLU A 111 -17.00 -7.90 -10.15
N LYS A 112 -17.82 -6.90 -9.83
CA LYS A 112 -17.80 -5.60 -10.52
C LYS A 112 -16.44 -4.93 -10.38
N SER A 113 -15.92 -4.83 -9.17
CA SER A 113 -14.59 -4.24 -8.90
C SER A 113 -13.48 -5.05 -9.55
N LEU A 114 -13.52 -6.38 -9.46
CA LEU A 114 -12.56 -7.26 -10.12
C LEU A 114 -12.50 -7.00 -11.63
N ASN A 115 -13.66 -6.99 -12.29
CA ASN A 115 -13.74 -6.78 -13.73
C ASN A 115 -13.23 -5.39 -14.14
N HIS A 116 -13.53 -4.37 -13.36
CA HIS A 116 -13.06 -3.01 -13.59
C HIS A 116 -11.53 -2.92 -13.51
N PHE A 117 -10.95 -3.31 -12.38
CA PHE A 117 -9.51 -3.16 -12.15
C PHE A 117 -8.66 -4.15 -12.94
N SER A 118 -9.16 -5.38 -13.20
CA SER A 118 -8.41 -6.33 -14.03
C SER A 118 -8.29 -5.87 -15.48
N LYS A 119 -9.33 -5.29 -16.06
CA LYS A 119 -9.30 -4.69 -17.40
C LYS A 119 -8.40 -3.45 -17.45
N MET A 120 -8.55 -2.53 -16.49
CA MET A 120 -7.71 -1.33 -16.38
C MET A 120 -6.22 -1.67 -16.38
N LEU A 121 -5.84 -2.74 -15.67
CA LEU A 121 -4.46 -3.19 -15.51
C LEU A 121 -4.04 -4.23 -16.56
N GLN A 122 -4.93 -4.58 -17.51
CA GLN A 122 -4.66 -5.57 -18.57
C GLN A 122 -4.21 -6.94 -18.01
N VAL A 123 -4.89 -7.43 -16.98
CA VAL A 123 -4.65 -8.74 -16.36
C VAL A 123 -5.90 -9.63 -16.36
N ASP A 124 -6.97 -9.20 -17.02
CA ASP A 124 -8.25 -9.90 -17.13
C ASP A 124 -8.13 -11.29 -17.76
N GLN A 125 -7.20 -11.47 -18.72
CA GLN A 125 -6.91 -12.77 -19.33
C GLN A 125 -6.02 -13.68 -18.46
N LEU A 126 -5.57 -13.20 -17.32
CA LEU A 126 -4.65 -13.91 -16.43
C LEU A 126 -5.31 -14.36 -15.12
N LEU A 127 -6.61 -14.13 -14.95
CA LEU A 127 -7.31 -14.28 -13.67
C LEU A 127 -7.20 -15.67 -13.05
N ASP A 128 -7.09 -16.72 -13.87
CA ASP A 128 -7.01 -18.10 -13.39
C ASP A 128 -5.56 -18.59 -13.20
N ARG A 129 -4.56 -17.77 -13.55
CA ARG A 129 -3.14 -18.10 -13.36
C ARG A 129 -2.70 -17.88 -11.92
N LYS A 130 -1.65 -18.61 -11.51
CA LYS A 130 -0.96 -18.37 -10.25
C LYS A 130 0.26 -17.46 -10.45
N PRO A 131 0.76 -16.78 -9.40
CA PRO A 131 1.92 -15.88 -9.49
C PRO A 131 3.16 -16.49 -10.14
N ALA A 132 3.42 -17.77 -9.96
CA ALA A 132 4.55 -18.47 -10.58
C ALA A 132 4.48 -18.51 -12.12
N GLN A 133 3.29 -18.33 -12.71
CA GLN A 133 3.05 -18.38 -14.16
C GLN A 133 3.07 -16.97 -14.80
N LEU A 134 3.47 -15.94 -14.03
CA LEU A 134 3.44 -14.54 -14.44
C LEU A 134 4.84 -13.99 -14.61
N SER A 135 5.01 -13.10 -15.58
CA SER A 135 6.21 -12.25 -15.67
C SER A 135 6.29 -11.24 -14.51
N GLY A 136 7.47 -10.63 -14.30
CA GLY A 136 7.65 -9.59 -13.27
C GLY A 136 6.65 -8.43 -13.39
N GLY A 137 6.49 -7.89 -14.60
CA GLY A 137 5.53 -6.81 -14.87
C GLY A 137 4.06 -7.24 -14.68
N GLN A 138 3.72 -8.50 -15.00
CA GLN A 138 2.39 -9.04 -14.73
C GLN A 138 2.13 -9.16 -13.21
N ARG A 139 3.10 -9.68 -12.44
CA ARG A 139 3.01 -9.73 -10.98
C ARG A 139 2.83 -8.35 -10.37
N GLN A 140 3.56 -7.34 -10.87
CA GLN A 140 3.42 -5.96 -10.42
C GLN A 140 1.99 -5.43 -10.66
N ARG A 141 1.45 -5.62 -11.86
CA ARG A 141 0.07 -5.20 -12.19
C ARG A 141 -0.98 -5.91 -11.33
N VAL A 142 -0.79 -7.20 -11.03
CA VAL A 142 -1.67 -7.93 -10.11
C VAL A 142 -1.59 -7.36 -8.69
N ALA A 143 -0.38 -7.01 -8.21
CA ALA A 143 -0.21 -6.37 -6.91
C ALA A 143 -0.87 -4.99 -6.85
N MET A 144 -0.78 -4.20 -7.93
CA MET A 144 -1.53 -2.95 -8.06
C MET A 144 -3.05 -3.19 -8.03
N GLY A 145 -3.56 -4.20 -8.73
CA GLY A 145 -4.99 -4.58 -8.70
C GLY A 145 -5.46 -4.92 -7.29
N ARG A 146 -4.66 -5.67 -6.53
CA ARG A 146 -4.95 -6.00 -5.14
C ARG A 146 -5.00 -4.75 -4.23
N ALA A 147 -4.17 -3.76 -4.52
CA ALA A 147 -4.17 -2.49 -3.80
C ALA A 147 -5.40 -1.64 -4.16
N LEU A 148 -5.61 -1.39 -5.46
CA LEU A 148 -6.61 -0.46 -5.97
C LEU A 148 -8.05 -0.94 -5.78
N VAL A 149 -8.31 -2.26 -5.81
CA VAL A 149 -9.66 -2.83 -5.65
C VAL A 149 -10.32 -2.45 -4.32
N ARG A 150 -9.52 -2.05 -3.33
CA ARG A 150 -9.98 -1.60 -2.02
C ARG A 150 -10.40 -0.13 -2.01
N GLU A 151 -10.19 0.59 -3.11
CA GLU A 151 -10.44 2.04 -3.26
C GLU A 151 -9.80 2.83 -2.09
N PRO A 152 -8.47 2.72 -1.90
CA PRO A 152 -7.79 3.38 -0.80
C PRO A 152 -7.81 4.90 -0.98
N GLN A 153 -7.65 5.62 0.14
CA GLN A 153 -7.51 7.08 0.11
C GLN A 153 -6.08 7.50 -0.28
N ILE A 154 -5.07 6.67 0.13
CA ILE A 154 -3.65 6.85 -0.18
C ILE A 154 -3.07 5.53 -0.66
#